data_5ad57b5cf7683d37e6a26597d936a0f7
#
_entry.id   5ad57b5cf7683d37e6a26597d936a0f7
#
_cell.length_a   1.000
_cell.length_b   1.000
_cell.length_c   1.000
_cell.angle_alpha   90.00
_cell.angle_beta   90.00
_cell.angle_gamma   90.00
#
_symmetry.space_group_name_H-M   'P 1'
#
loop_
_entity.id
_entity.type
_entity.pdbx_description
1 polymer ?
#
loop_
_entity_poly.entity_id
_entity_poly.type
_entity_poly.pdbx_seq_one_letter_code
_entity_poly.pdbx_strand_id
1 'polypeptide(L)'
;MKKKLLVLFAIVCSLVTFGQDHKKGGWDISVGPSLFAPMSHNIDWNSKAWGENVKFHKKNMVVSLGYMQNKNGFVQVPVLVGGRKHLVKGLNLGLDAGVTFFDGQKGQFTYVPSIGYRINKKWCLEQSILRTVKDGKHASHVGFGLLYHL
;
A
#
# COMPACT_ATOMS: atom_id res chain seq x y z
N MET A 1 -9.81 -13.63 14.56
CA MET A 1 -9.70 -12.80 13.36
C MET A 1 -10.42 -11.46 13.49
N LYS A 2 -11.68 -11.39 13.90
CA LYS A 2 -12.46 -10.13 14.07
C LYS A 2 -11.80 -9.07 14.96
N LYS A 3 -11.11 -9.49 16.05
CA LYS A 3 -10.43 -8.56 16.98
C LYS A 3 -9.23 -7.83 16.34
N LYS A 4 -8.45 -8.50 15.46
CA LYS A 4 -7.29 -7.88 14.78
C LYS A 4 -7.74 -6.85 13.73
N LEU A 5 -8.84 -7.10 13.04
CA LEU A 5 -9.44 -6.16 12.08
C LEU A 5 -9.97 -4.90 12.80
N LEU A 6 -10.57 -5.06 13.97
CA LEU A 6 -11.09 -3.95 14.79
C LEU A 6 -9.97 -3.05 15.31
N VAL A 7 -8.83 -3.62 15.69
CA VAL A 7 -7.64 -2.86 16.12
C VAL A 7 -7.05 -2.06 14.95
N LEU A 8 -6.95 -2.67 13.75
CA LEU A 8 -6.46 -1.97 12.57
C LEU A 8 -7.41 -0.81 12.18
N PHE A 9 -8.71 -1.06 12.21
CA PHE A 9 -9.73 -0.03 11.95
C PHE A 9 -9.66 1.11 12.99
N ALA A 10 -9.45 0.78 14.27
CA ALA A 10 -9.29 1.79 15.33
C ALA A 10 -8.01 2.62 15.14
N ILE A 11 -6.90 2.00 14.69
CA ILE A 11 -5.65 2.71 14.36
C ILE A 11 -5.87 3.65 13.17
N VAL A 12 -6.54 3.19 12.11
CA VAL A 12 -6.86 4.02 10.95
C VAL A 12 -7.77 5.18 11.34
N CYS A 13 -8.81 4.93 12.14
CA CYS A 13 -9.70 5.99 12.63
C CYS A 13 -8.97 7.01 13.52
N SER A 14 -8.05 6.57 14.39
CA SER A 14 -7.26 7.49 15.21
C SER A 14 -6.30 8.34 14.37
N LEU A 15 -5.66 7.77 13.35
CA LEU A 15 -4.79 8.50 12.42
C LEU A 15 -5.58 9.55 11.62
N VAL A 16 -6.83 9.24 11.24
CA VAL A 16 -7.75 10.18 10.57
C VAL A 16 -8.07 11.38 11.46
N THR A 17 -8.29 11.16 12.76
CA THR A 17 -8.61 12.22 13.71
C THR A 17 -7.43 13.17 13.97
N PHE A 18 -6.21 12.66 13.96
CA PHE A 18 -4.99 13.48 14.14
C PHE A 18 -4.57 14.23 12.87
N GLY A 19 -5.08 13.84 11.68
CA GLY A 19 -4.71 14.44 10.38
C GLY A 19 -5.43 15.76 10.06
N GLN A 20 -6.36 16.23 10.88
CA GLN A 20 -7.21 17.38 10.54
C GLN A 20 -6.58 18.77 10.76
N ASP A 21 -5.41 18.86 11.39
CA ASP A 21 -4.71 20.13 11.63
C ASP A 21 -3.60 20.38 10.58
N HIS A 22 -3.98 20.60 9.33
CA HIS A 22 -3.03 20.92 8.24
C HIS A 22 -2.60 22.39 8.25
N LYS A 23 -1.65 22.73 9.11
CA LYS A 23 -0.80 23.91 8.89
C LYS A 23 0.29 23.58 7.86
N LYS A 24 0.59 24.55 6.99
CA LYS A 24 1.60 24.48 5.92
C LYS A 24 2.88 23.73 6.36
N GLY A 25 3.13 22.56 5.75
CA GLY A 25 4.34 21.75 5.97
C GLY A 25 4.12 20.40 6.67
N GLY A 26 2.88 20.00 6.96
CA GLY A 26 2.51 18.72 7.53
C GLY A 26 2.67 17.54 6.56
N TRP A 27 2.37 16.34 7.07
CA TRP A 27 2.22 15.15 6.27
C TRP A 27 0.78 15.09 5.73
N ASP A 28 0.64 14.86 4.41
CA ASP A 28 -0.64 14.49 3.82
C ASP A 28 -0.87 13.00 3.98
N ILE A 29 -2.07 12.61 4.38
CA ILE A 29 -2.43 11.19 4.57
C ILE A 29 -3.38 10.77 3.48
N SER A 30 -3.16 9.61 2.89
CA SER A 30 -4.13 8.95 2.03
C SER A 30 -4.39 7.53 2.49
N VAL A 31 -5.65 7.12 2.38
CA VAL A 31 -6.10 5.78 2.78
C VAL A 31 -6.98 5.20 1.69
N GLY A 32 -6.97 3.90 1.53
CA GLY A 32 -7.90 3.28 0.61
C GLY A 32 -7.71 1.80 0.37
N PRO A 33 -8.77 1.17 -0.16
CA PRO A 33 -8.74 -0.24 -0.52
C PRO A 33 -7.88 -0.49 -1.74
N SER A 34 -7.34 -1.69 -1.82
CA SER A 34 -6.59 -2.19 -2.96
C SER A 34 -6.92 -3.65 -3.24
N LEU A 35 -6.95 -3.99 -4.52
CA LEU A 35 -7.12 -5.35 -5.01
C LEU A 35 -5.82 -5.79 -5.68
N PHE A 36 -5.39 -7.01 -5.40
CA PHE A 36 -4.16 -7.58 -5.92
C PHE A 36 -4.45 -8.87 -6.66
N ALA A 37 -3.90 -8.98 -7.87
CA ALA A 37 -3.94 -10.19 -8.67
C ALA A 37 -2.52 -10.73 -8.88
N PRO A 38 -2.30 -12.05 -8.76
CA PRO A 38 -1.00 -12.65 -8.98
C PRO A 38 -0.60 -12.54 -10.45
N MET A 39 0.67 -12.24 -10.70
CA MET A 39 1.24 -12.21 -12.06
C MET A 39 1.97 -13.51 -12.42
N SER A 40 2.26 -14.38 -11.45
CA SER A 40 2.91 -15.67 -11.70
C SER A 40 2.17 -16.80 -10.98
N HIS A 41 2.11 -17.98 -11.62
CA HIS A 41 1.28 -19.11 -11.16
C HIS A 41 2.03 -20.12 -10.28
N ASN A 42 3.33 -19.94 -10.05
CA ASN A 42 4.20 -21.00 -9.51
C ASN A 42 4.49 -20.90 -8.02
N ILE A 43 3.69 -20.18 -7.23
CA ILE A 43 3.92 -20.01 -5.80
C ILE A 43 2.61 -20.12 -5.05
N ASP A 44 2.53 -21.03 -4.06
CA ASP A 44 1.30 -21.36 -3.32
C ASP A 44 0.61 -20.17 -2.61
N TRP A 45 1.35 -19.12 -2.28
CA TRP A 45 0.81 -17.89 -1.70
C TRP A 45 0.40 -16.84 -2.74
N ASN A 46 0.48 -17.18 -4.03
CA ASN A 46 0.17 -16.31 -5.16
C ASN A 46 -1.31 -16.40 -5.52
N SER A 47 -2.17 -15.93 -4.67
CA SER A 47 -3.63 -15.87 -4.92
C SER A 47 -4.12 -14.43 -4.91
N LYS A 48 -5.30 -14.20 -5.46
CA LYS A 48 -5.98 -12.90 -5.37
C LYS A 48 -6.08 -12.47 -3.92
N ALA A 49 -5.64 -11.26 -3.64
CA ALA A 49 -5.70 -10.64 -2.33
C ALA A 49 -6.45 -9.32 -2.40
N TRP A 50 -7.06 -8.96 -1.31
CA TRP A 50 -7.60 -7.62 -1.07
C TRP A 50 -6.87 -7.01 0.12
N GLY A 51 -6.85 -5.71 0.18
CA GLY A 51 -6.15 -5.05 1.27
C GLY A 51 -6.47 -3.58 1.37
N GLU A 52 -5.86 -2.97 2.35
CA GLU A 52 -5.96 -1.54 2.63
C GLU A 52 -4.56 -0.95 2.72
N ASN A 53 -4.41 0.28 2.25
CA ASN A 53 -3.16 1.01 2.33
C ASN A 53 -3.38 2.34 3.03
N VAL A 54 -2.43 2.69 3.89
CA VAL A 54 -2.28 4.01 4.47
C VAL A 54 -0.95 4.56 4.00
N LYS A 55 -0.97 5.73 3.38
CA LYS A 55 0.24 6.39 2.87
C LYS A 55 0.36 7.78 3.47
N PHE A 56 1.54 8.07 3.97
CA PHE A 56 1.94 9.36 4.50
C PHE A 56 2.83 10.04 3.46
N HIS A 57 2.42 11.20 2.98
CA HIS A 57 3.13 11.95 1.96
C HIS A 57 3.75 13.22 2.54
N LYS A 58 5.02 13.48 2.23
CA LYS A 58 5.68 14.74 2.51
C LYS A 58 6.53 15.16 1.31
N LYS A 59 6.10 16.17 0.59
CA LYS A 59 6.70 16.56 -0.70
C LYS A 59 6.70 15.35 -1.66
N ASN A 60 7.88 14.86 -2.03
CA ASN A 60 8.05 13.71 -2.92
C ASN A 60 8.27 12.39 -2.18
N MET A 61 8.38 12.40 -0.86
CA MET A 61 8.58 11.21 -0.03
C MET A 61 7.24 10.60 0.36
N VAL A 62 7.20 9.28 0.42
CA VAL A 62 6.04 8.50 0.86
C VAL A 62 6.48 7.43 1.84
N VAL A 63 5.75 7.27 2.91
CA VAL A 63 5.80 6.10 3.80
C VAL A 63 4.48 5.37 3.66
N SER A 64 4.52 4.08 3.32
CA SER A 64 3.34 3.26 3.07
C SER A 64 3.25 2.13 4.08
N LEU A 65 2.08 1.96 4.67
CA LEU A 65 1.69 0.80 5.47
C LEU A 65 0.53 0.12 4.78
N GLY A 66 0.63 -1.17 4.56
CA GLY A 66 -0.42 -1.95 3.94
C GLY A 66 -0.87 -3.12 4.80
N TYR A 67 -2.06 -3.58 4.54
CA TYR A 67 -2.58 -4.86 4.99
C TYR A 67 -3.16 -5.57 3.79
N MET A 68 -2.78 -6.80 3.55
CA MET A 68 -3.29 -7.62 2.47
C MET A 68 -3.68 -8.98 3.00
N GLN A 69 -4.81 -9.49 2.56
CA GLN A 69 -5.29 -10.82 2.90
C GLN A 69 -5.73 -11.56 1.64
N ASN A 70 -5.29 -12.79 1.48
CA ASN A 70 -5.75 -13.64 0.39
C ASN A 70 -6.96 -14.50 0.79
N LYS A 71 -7.53 -15.22 -0.18
CA LYS A 71 -8.67 -16.12 0.04
C LYS A 71 -8.44 -17.18 1.12
N ASN A 72 -7.19 -17.62 1.30
CA ASN A 72 -6.83 -18.66 2.24
C ASN A 72 -6.56 -18.10 3.67
N GLY A 73 -6.84 -16.81 3.88
CA GLY A 73 -6.62 -16.14 5.16
C GLY A 73 -5.16 -15.76 5.43
N PHE A 74 -4.26 -15.94 4.46
CA PHE A 74 -2.86 -15.57 4.59
C PHE A 74 -2.69 -14.05 4.57
N VAL A 75 -2.04 -13.52 5.59
CA VAL A 75 -1.88 -12.09 5.82
C VAL A 75 -0.47 -11.63 5.44
N GLN A 76 -0.41 -10.46 4.79
CA GLN A 76 0.83 -9.76 4.44
C GLN A 76 0.72 -8.31 4.90
N VAL A 77 1.78 -7.80 5.52
CA VAL A 77 1.86 -6.42 6.02
C VAL A 77 3.10 -5.76 5.42
N PRO A 78 2.98 -5.08 4.28
CA PRO A 78 4.06 -4.28 3.72
C PRO A 78 4.27 -2.99 4.51
N VAL A 79 5.54 -2.70 4.80
CA VAL A 79 6.05 -1.45 5.39
C VAL A 79 7.09 -0.90 4.43
N LEU A 80 6.76 0.17 3.73
CA LEU A 80 7.56 0.66 2.61
C LEU A 80 7.84 2.15 2.75
N VAL A 81 8.98 2.56 2.21
CA VAL A 81 9.37 3.97 2.05
C VAL A 81 9.71 4.20 0.58
N GLY A 82 9.32 5.32 0.04
CA GLY A 82 9.56 5.59 -1.36
C GLY A 82 9.39 7.04 -1.76
N GLY A 83 9.25 7.23 -3.05
CA GLY A 83 9.09 8.54 -3.64
C GLY A 83 8.02 8.59 -4.71
N ARG A 84 7.50 9.80 -4.91
CA ARG A 84 6.55 10.13 -5.97
C ARG A 84 7.09 11.27 -6.82
N LYS A 85 6.98 11.12 -8.13
CA LYS A 85 7.27 12.18 -9.10
C LYS A 85 5.99 12.55 -9.85
N HIS A 86 5.56 13.78 -9.70
CA HIS A 86 4.46 14.31 -10.49
C HIS A 86 4.94 14.58 -11.92
N LEU A 87 4.23 14.08 -12.90
CA LEU A 87 4.56 14.26 -14.31
C LEU A 87 3.72 15.38 -14.93
N VAL A 88 2.46 15.12 -15.22
CA VAL A 88 1.52 16.07 -15.83
C VAL A 88 0.12 15.87 -15.27
N LYS A 89 -0.67 16.97 -15.14
CA LYS A 89 -2.12 16.98 -14.85
C LYS A 89 -2.66 15.78 -14.05
N GLY A 90 -2.14 15.57 -12.84
CA GLY A 90 -2.64 14.52 -11.96
C GLY A 90 -1.95 13.17 -12.09
N LEU A 91 -1.12 12.95 -13.10
CA LEU A 91 -0.35 11.73 -13.26
C LEU A 91 0.89 11.77 -12.37
N ASN A 92 1.15 10.69 -11.62
CA ASN A 92 2.35 10.54 -10.81
C ASN A 92 2.96 9.15 -10.98
N LEU A 93 4.27 9.07 -10.90
CA LEU A 93 5.02 7.83 -10.82
C LEU A 93 5.54 7.66 -9.41
N GLY A 94 5.55 6.42 -8.93
CA GLY A 94 6.05 6.07 -7.62
C GLY A 94 6.95 4.85 -7.63
N LEU A 95 7.87 4.84 -6.68
CA LEU A 95 8.68 3.66 -6.36
C LEU A 95 8.82 3.61 -4.84
N ASP A 96 8.30 2.56 -4.25
CA ASP A 96 8.41 2.27 -2.83
C ASP A 96 9.25 1.00 -2.65
N ALA A 97 10.05 0.92 -1.58
CA ALA A 97 10.81 -0.26 -1.20
C ALA A 97 10.82 -0.43 0.32
N GLY A 98 10.95 -1.66 0.78
CA GLY A 98 10.96 -1.96 2.21
C GLY A 98 10.80 -3.44 2.49
N VAL A 99 10.01 -3.76 3.50
CA VAL A 99 9.82 -5.12 3.98
C VAL A 99 8.34 -5.46 4.04
N THR A 100 7.98 -6.65 3.56
CA THR A 100 6.66 -7.24 3.77
C THR A 100 6.78 -8.36 4.80
N PHE A 101 6.02 -8.25 5.87
CA PHE A 101 5.88 -9.30 6.89
C PHE A 101 4.77 -10.24 6.50
N PHE A 102 5.04 -11.52 6.59
CA PHE A 102 4.09 -12.59 6.30
C PHE A 102 3.72 -13.32 7.59
N ASP A 103 2.50 -13.83 7.67
CA ASP A 103 2.04 -14.59 8.84
C ASP A 103 2.99 -15.79 9.13
N GLY A 104 3.61 -15.77 10.33
CA GLY A 104 4.54 -16.81 10.78
C GLY A 104 5.90 -16.85 10.08
N GLN A 105 6.27 -15.86 9.27
CA GLN A 105 7.53 -15.84 8.53
C GLN A 105 8.35 -14.56 8.79
N LYS A 106 9.66 -14.64 8.49
CA LYS A 106 10.55 -13.45 8.50
C LYS A 106 10.14 -12.47 7.41
N GLY A 107 10.38 -11.19 7.67
CA GLY A 107 10.14 -10.13 6.68
C GLY A 107 10.93 -10.35 5.39
N GLN A 108 10.31 -10.07 4.26
CA GLN A 108 10.87 -10.25 2.92
C GLN A 108 11.04 -8.89 2.26
N PHE A 109 12.15 -8.70 1.53
CA PHE A 109 12.35 -7.47 0.77
C PHE A 109 11.29 -7.32 -0.29
N THR A 110 10.70 -6.13 -0.36
CA THR A 110 9.62 -5.81 -1.30
C THR A 110 9.88 -4.46 -1.94
N TYR A 111 9.60 -4.35 -3.24
CA TYR A 111 9.56 -3.09 -3.94
C TYR A 111 8.30 -2.97 -4.80
N VAL A 112 7.82 -1.73 -4.94
CA VAL A 112 6.50 -1.44 -5.52
C VAL A 112 6.60 -0.23 -6.45
N PRO A 113 6.91 -0.44 -7.75
CA PRO A 113 6.66 0.59 -8.75
C PRO A 113 5.16 0.83 -8.89
N SER A 114 4.77 2.07 -9.04
CA SER A 114 3.37 2.47 -9.15
C SER A 114 3.18 3.65 -10.10
N ILE A 115 1.98 3.71 -10.67
CA ILE A 115 1.47 4.85 -11.43
C ILE A 115 0.14 5.26 -10.80
N GLY A 116 0.00 6.54 -10.49
CA GLY A 116 -1.21 7.09 -9.90
C GLY A 116 -1.80 8.18 -10.76
N TYR A 117 -3.12 8.25 -10.78
CA TYR A 117 -3.87 9.31 -11.43
C TYR A 117 -4.80 9.99 -10.44
N ARG A 118 -4.56 11.29 -10.19
CA ARG A 118 -5.39 12.10 -9.30
C ARG A 118 -6.63 12.56 -10.07
N ILE A 119 -7.79 11.98 -9.71
CA ILE A 119 -9.09 12.30 -10.31
C ILE A 119 -9.51 13.72 -9.88
N ASN A 120 -9.32 14.05 -8.61
CA ASN A 120 -9.59 15.35 -8.02
C ASN A 120 -8.69 15.58 -6.79
N LYS A 121 -8.95 16.64 -6.00
CA LYS A 121 -8.15 16.95 -4.81
C LYS A 121 -8.14 15.85 -3.74
N LYS A 122 -9.19 15.00 -3.70
CA LYS A 122 -9.39 13.99 -2.66
C LYS A 122 -9.17 12.56 -3.14
N TRP A 123 -9.33 12.26 -4.44
CA TRP A 123 -9.30 10.90 -4.96
C TRP A 123 -8.15 10.66 -5.94
N CYS A 124 -7.47 9.55 -5.75
CA CYS A 124 -6.42 9.08 -6.63
C CYS A 124 -6.61 7.59 -6.94
N LEU A 125 -6.60 7.22 -8.21
CA LEU A 125 -6.45 5.84 -8.65
C LEU A 125 -4.97 5.51 -8.70
N GLU A 126 -4.60 4.34 -8.20
CA GLU A 126 -3.22 3.85 -8.24
C GLU A 126 -3.18 2.43 -8.81
N GLN A 127 -2.33 2.22 -9.80
CA GLN A 127 -1.92 0.91 -10.24
C GLN A 127 -0.49 0.66 -9.75
N SER A 128 -0.24 -0.53 -9.21
CA SER A 128 1.06 -0.89 -8.65
C SER A 128 1.44 -2.32 -8.99
N ILE A 129 2.74 -2.60 -8.97
CA ILE A 129 3.26 -3.96 -9.07
C ILE A 129 4.04 -4.23 -7.79
N LEU A 130 3.46 -5.01 -6.90
CA LEU A 130 4.14 -5.43 -5.68
C LEU A 130 5.03 -6.63 -6.00
N ARG A 131 6.33 -6.46 -5.82
CA ARG A 131 7.34 -7.52 -6.03
C ARG A 131 8.05 -7.83 -4.73
N THR A 132 7.90 -9.07 -4.27
CA THR A 132 8.56 -9.57 -3.06
C THR A 132 9.61 -10.61 -3.45
N VAL A 133 10.80 -10.47 -2.88
CA VAL A 133 11.93 -11.37 -3.08
C VAL A 133 12.04 -12.31 -1.88
N LYS A 134 11.93 -13.62 -2.13
CA LYS A 134 12.06 -14.66 -1.12
C LYS A 134 12.95 -15.78 -1.66
N ASP A 135 14.05 -16.06 -0.97
CA ASP A 135 14.98 -17.17 -1.29
C ASP A 135 15.38 -17.22 -2.78
N GLY A 136 15.69 -16.05 -3.35
CA GLY A 136 16.04 -15.91 -4.77
C GLY A 136 14.85 -16.04 -5.74
N LYS A 137 13.66 -16.29 -5.25
CA LYS A 137 12.42 -16.33 -6.05
C LYS A 137 11.67 -14.99 -5.93
N HIS A 138 10.98 -14.62 -7.01
CA HIS A 138 10.18 -13.40 -7.06
C HIS A 138 8.70 -13.75 -7.10
N ALA A 139 7.94 -13.17 -6.18
CA ALA A 139 6.49 -13.13 -6.30
C ALA A 139 6.06 -11.74 -6.74
N SER A 140 5.16 -11.70 -7.69
CA SER A 140 4.66 -10.45 -8.26
C SER A 140 3.15 -10.41 -8.25
N HIS A 141 2.59 -9.29 -7.78
CA HIS A 141 1.16 -9.01 -7.81
C HIS A 141 0.92 -7.67 -8.49
N VAL A 142 0.00 -7.62 -9.42
CA VAL A 142 -0.52 -6.34 -9.90
C VAL A 142 -1.62 -5.88 -8.95
N GLY A 143 -1.52 -4.64 -8.50
CA GLY A 143 -2.46 -4.01 -7.58
C GLY A 143 -3.20 -2.85 -8.22
N PHE A 144 -4.47 -2.70 -7.88
CA PHE A 144 -5.30 -1.54 -8.20
C PHE A 144 -5.87 -0.99 -6.89
N GLY A 145 -5.65 0.28 -6.63
CA GLY A 145 -6.09 0.96 -5.41
C GLY A 145 -6.85 2.24 -5.72
N LEU A 146 -7.81 2.54 -4.87
CA LEU A 146 -8.49 3.84 -4.84
C LEU A 146 -8.14 4.52 -3.51
N LEU A 147 -7.37 5.60 -3.57
CA LEU A 147 -6.87 6.32 -2.41
C LEU A 147 -7.68 7.59 -2.17
N TYR A 148 -8.08 7.82 -0.95
CA TYR A 148 -8.71 9.06 -0.49
C TYR A 148 -7.69 9.87 0.30
N HIS A 149 -7.46 11.12 -0.11
CA HIS A 149 -6.61 12.09 0.60
C HIS A 149 -7.44 12.83 1.65
N LEU A 150 -6.93 12.82 2.87
CA LEU A 150 -7.54 13.46 4.05
C LEU A 150 -7.20 14.95 4.14
#